data_2730641a6fc5c37c4b1456bfad83b1ff
#
_entry.id   2730641a6fc5c37c4b1456bfad83b1ff
#
_cell.length_a   1.000
_cell.length_b   1.000
_cell.length_c   1.000
_cell.angle_alpha   90.00
_cell.angle_beta   90.00
_cell.angle_gamma   90.00
#
_symmetry.space_group_name_H-M   'P 1'
#
loop_
_entity.id
_entity.type
_entity.pdbx_description
1 polymer ?
#
loop_
_entity_poly.entity_id
_entity_poly.type
_entity_poly.pdbx_seq_one_letter_code
_entity_poly.pdbx_strand_id
1 'polypeptide(L)'
;MTTAPQPSTWRKIFSRKMLICIFTGFTSGLPLYFLINLIPAWLRSEHVDLKTIGLMALIGLPFTWKFIWSPVIDLVRLPFLGRRRGWMLVTQIGLLLTLLIYAFLNPAQHLYVIMGLSLVVAFFSASQDIVLDAFRREILSDEELGLGNSIHVNAYRIAALVPGSLSLILADLMPWHNVFIITALFMLPGLLMTLFLAKEPDIPPSVSRTFAQTVSDPFSEFFSRKGIKQAILVLLFIFLYKLGDSMATSLATPFYLDMGFSKTDIGLIAKNAG
;
A
#
# COMPACT_ATOMS: atom_id res chain seq x y z
N MET A 1 -25.44 16.64 -36.68
CA MET A 1 -24.56 16.52 -35.51
C MET A 1 -23.53 15.43 -35.81
N THR A 2 -22.35 15.79 -36.25
CA THR A 2 -21.27 14.85 -36.53
C THR A 2 -20.64 14.45 -35.23
N THR A 3 -20.89 13.22 -34.77
CA THR A 3 -20.22 12.64 -33.62
C THR A 3 -18.73 12.49 -33.95
N ALA A 4 -17.87 13.24 -33.26
CA ALA A 4 -16.43 13.07 -33.39
C ALA A 4 -16.05 11.59 -33.13
N PRO A 5 -15.14 11.00 -33.94
CA PRO A 5 -14.76 9.60 -33.77
C PRO A 5 -14.21 9.35 -32.38
N GLN A 6 -14.81 8.43 -31.64
CA GLN A 6 -14.32 8.07 -30.32
C GLN A 6 -12.88 7.55 -30.42
N PRO A 7 -11.94 8.04 -29.61
CA PRO A 7 -10.55 7.57 -29.66
C PRO A 7 -10.52 6.06 -29.38
N SER A 8 -9.68 5.33 -30.13
CA SER A 8 -9.53 3.88 -29.97
C SER A 8 -9.20 3.51 -28.52
N THR A 9 -9.68 2.36 -28.05
CA THR A 9 -9.49 1.87 -26.67
C THR A 9 -8.01 1.88 -26.25
N TRP A 10 -7.11 1.55 -27.17
CA TRP A 10 -5.65 1.60 -26.95
C TRP A 10 -5.16 3.02 -26.66
N ARG A 11 -5.63 4.03 -27.37
CA ARG A 11 -5.28 5.43 -27.09
C ARG A 11 -5.76 5.91 -25.72
N LYS A 12 -6.89 5.39 -25.25
CA LYS A 12 -7.40 5.68 -23.89
C LYS A 12 -6.50 5.05 -22.84
N ILE A 13 -6.09 3.78 -23.00
CA ILE A 13 -5.25 3.05 -22.04
C ILE A 13 -3.85 3.68 -21.91
N PHE A 14 -3.25 4.14 -23.00
CA PHE A 14 -1.93 4.79 -22.99
C PHE A 14 -2.00 6.31 -22.78
N SER A 15 -3.12 6.82 -22.27
CA SER A 15 -3.21 8.22 -21.89
C SER A 15 -2.35 8.51 -20.66
N ARG A 16 -1.89 9.76 -20.51
CA ARG A 16 -1.10 10.20 -19.34
C ARG A 16 -1.79 9.87 -18.01
N LYS A 17 -3.12 10.02 -17.93
CA LYS A 17 -3.90 9.72 -16.74
C LYS A 17 -3.86 8.24 -16.40
N MET A 18 -3.98 7.36 -17.40
CA MET A 18 -3.93 5.90 -17.18
C MET A 18 -2.52 5.43 -16.82
N LEU A 19 -1.46 6.02 -17.40
CA LEU A 19 -0.09 5.77 -16.95
C LEU A 19 0.11 6.17 -15.48
N ILE A 20 -0.45 7.29 -15.05
CA ILE A 20 -0.45 7.68 -13.63
C ILE A 20 -1.17 6.61 -12.79
N CYS A 21 -2.31 6.07 -13.26
CA CYS A 21 -3.01 5.00 -12.54
C CYS A 21 -2.17 3.71 -12.40
N ILE A 22 -1.36 3.36 -13.42
CA ILE A 22 -0.43 2.23 -13.36
C ILE A 22 0.60 2.45 -12.24
N PHE A 23 1.31 3.58 -12.29
CA PHE A 23 2.38 3.84 -11.32
C PHE A 23 1.85 4.05 -9.89
N THR A 24 0.69 4.69 -9.73
CA THR A 24 0.07 4.84 -8.41
C THR A 24 -0.40 3.50 -7.85
N GLY A 25 -0.97 2.62 -8.67
CA GLY A 25 -1.33 1.27 -8.26
C GLY A 25 -0.12 0.46 -7.84
N PHE A 26 0.92 0.48 -8.66
CA PHE A 26 2.15 -0.26 -8.39
C PHE A 26 2.82 0.18 -7.08
N THR A 27 2.98 1.49 -6.86
CA THR A 27 3.62 2.01 -5.64
C THR A 27 2.76 1.85 -4.39
N SER A 28 1.44 1.80 -4.51
CA SER A 28 0.53 1.50 -3.40
C SER A 28 0.62 0.02 -2.98
N GLY A 29 0.69 -0.91 -3.94
CA GLY A 29 0.73 -2.35 -3.65
C GLY A 29 2.07 -2.81 -3.06
N LEU A 30 3.19 -2.31 -3.57
CA LEU A 30 4.52 -2.81 -3.23
C LEU A 30 4.81 -2.83 -1.71
N PRO A 31 4.62 -1.75 -0.93
CA PRO A 31 4.92 -1.75 0.50
C PRO A 31 4.01 -2.68 1.31
N LEU A 32 2.74 -2.80 0.94
CA LEU A 32 1.85 -3.74 1.61
C LEU A 32 2.31 -5.19 1.41
N TYR A 33 2.56 -5.59 0.16
CA TYR A 33 3.02 -6.94 -0.13
C TYR A 33 4.44 -7.21 0.38
N PHE A 34 5.27 -6.19 0.51
CA PHE A 34 6.54 -6.27 1.23
C PHE A 34 6.33 -6.72 2.69
N LEU A 35 5.39 -6.09 3.40
CA LEU A 35 5.09 -6.41 4.79
C LEU A 35 4.45 -7.80 4.97
N ILE A 36 3.55 -8.22 4.07
CA ILE A 36 2.80 -9.47 4.25
C ILE A 36 3.43 -10.69 3.57
N ASN A 37 4.35 -10.50 2.62
CA ASN A 37 5.01 -11.60 1.93
C ASN A 37 6.51 -11.70 2.24
N LEU A 38 7.27 -10.60 2.04
CA LEU A 38 8.72 -10.66 2.10
C LEU A 38 9.24 -10.68 3.55
N ILE A 39 8.70 -9.83 4.42
CA ILE A 39 9.14 -9.78 5.83
C ILE A 39 8.88 -11.09 6.56
N PRO A 40 7.69 -11.72 6.52
CA PRO A 40 7.47 -13.02 7.15
C PRO A 40 8.38 -14.12 6.61
N ALA A 41 8.65 -14.14 5.30
CA ALA A 41 9.57 -15.10 4.69
C ALA A 41 11.01 -14.91 5.18
N TRP A 42 11.48 -13.66 5.21
CA TRP A 42 12.81 -13.33 5.73
C TRP A 42 12.97 -13.73 7.19
N LEU A 43 12.04 -13.32 8.05
CA LEU A 43 12.08 -13.65 9.47
C LEU A 43 12.08 -15.16 9.71
N ARG A 44 11.27 -15.90 8.94
CA ARG A 44 11.24 -17.36 9.06
C ARG A 44 12.52 -18.02 8.58
N SER A 45 13.12 -17.54 7.49
CA SER A 45 14.43 -18.04 7.02
C SER A 45 15.57 -17.79 8.00
N GLU A 46 15.42 -16.78 8.86
CA GLU A 46 16.36 -16.47 9.96
C GLU A 46 15.91 -17.08 11.31
N HIS A 47 15.06 -18.12 11.25
CA HIS A 47 14.61 -18.93 12.39
C HIS A 47 13.80 -18.18 13.47
N VAL A 48 13.18 -17.04 13.15
CA VAL A 48 12.23 -16.38 14.04
C VAL A 48 10.99 -17.25 14.22
N ASP A 49 10.48 -17.32 15.44
CA ASP A 49 9.34 -18.18 15.79
C ASP A 49 8.02 -17.72 15.11
N LEU A 50 7.15 -18.67 14.79
CA LEU A 50 5.89 -18.42 14.08
C LEU A 50 4.90 -17.56 14.90
N LYS A 51 4.98 -17.61 16.24
CA LYS A 51 4.12 -16.79 17.10
C LYS A 51 4.47 -15.32 16.94
N THR A 52 5.76 -14.98 16.95
CA THR A 52 6.24 -13.61 16.72
C THR A 52 5.87 -13.13 15.32
N ILE A 53 6.06 -13.96 14.28
CA ILE A 53 5.67 -13.62 12.91
C ILE A 53 4.15 -13.40 12.83
N GLY A 54 3.34 -14.25 13.45
CA GLY A 54 1.88 -14.08 13.50
C GLY A 54 1.44 -12.79 14.19
N LEU A 55 2.12 -12.39 15.27
CA LEU A 55 1.84 -11.11 15.94
C LEU A 55 2.19 -9.89 15.07
N MET A 56 3.13 -10.03 14.14
CA MET A 56 3.43 -8.97 13.18
C MET A 56 2.25 -8.66 12.21
N ALA A 57 1.24 -9.54 12.11
CA ALA A 57 0.02 -9.20 11.39
C ALA A 57 -0.69 -7.94 11.95
N LEU A 58 -0.48 -7.63 13.24
CA LEU A 58 -1.00 -6.41 13.88
C LEU A 58 -0.37 -5.12 13.29
N ILE A 59 0.78 -5.21 12.64
CA ILE A 59 1.42 -4.10 11.91
C ILE A 59 0.51 -3.58 10.78
N GLY A 60 -0.46 -4.38 10.33
CA GLY A 60 -1.50 -3.94 9.41
C GLY A 60 -2.55 -2.97 9.97
N LEU A 61 -2.57 -2.69 11.27
CA LEU A 61 -3.52 -1.78 11.90
C LEU A 61 -3.56 -0.37 11.28
N PRO A 62 -2.45 0.28 10.87
CA PRO A 62 -2.50 1.57 10.21
C PRO A 62 -3.42 1.60 8.97
N PHE A 63 -3.47 0.52 8.19
CA PHE A 63 -4.37 0.46 7.02
C PHE A 63 -5.85 0.52 7.40
N THR A 64 -6.21 -0.03 8.56
CA THR A 64 -7.57 0.02 9.08
C THR A 64 -7.90 1.37 9.72
N TRP A 65 -6.93 1.99 10.37
CA TRP A 65 -7.11 3.20 11.17
C TRP A 65 -6.74 4.50 10.42
N LYS A 66 -6.38 4.39 9.13
CA LYS A 66 -5.96 5.54 8.31
C LYS A 66 -6.97 6.68 8.26
N PHE A 67 -8.25 6.43 8.51
CA PHE A 67 -9.31 7.43 8.58
C PHE A 67 -9.07 8.48 9.69
N ILE A 68 -8.34 8.13 10.77
CA ILE A 68 -8.06 9.03 11.88
C ILE A 68 -7.21 10.22 11.44
N TRP A 69 -6.19 9.98 10.60
CA TRP A 69 -5.27 11.03 10.14
C TRP A 69 -5.52 11.49 8.70
N SER A 70 -6.43 10.85 7.98
CA SER A 70 -6.77 11.29 6.61
C SER A 70 -7.21 12.76 6.53
N PRO A 71 -7.95 13.35 7.52
CA PRO A 71 -8.28 14.76 7.50
C PRO A 71 -7.05 15.67 7.60
N VAL A 72 -6.01 15.23 8.30
CA VAL A 72 -4.75 16.01 8.40
C VAL A 72 -4.09 16.09 7.03
N ILE A 73 -4.00 14.97 6.31
CA ILE A 73 -3.43 14.91 4.96
C ILE A 73 -4.24 15.76 3.98
N ASP A 74 -5.56 15.82 4.14
CA ASP A 74 -6.43 16.62 3.28
C ASP A 74 -6.35 18.13 3.54
N LEU A 75 -6.13 18.52 4.79
CA LEU A 75 -6.11 19.94 5.22
C LEU A 75 -4.71 20.55 5.11
N VAL A 76 -3.66 19.80 5.43
CA VAL A 76 -2.29 20.30 5.44
C VAL A 76 -1.72 20.37 4.03
N ARG A 77 -1.38 21.59 3.61
CA ARG A 77 -0.67 21.85 2.35
C ARG A 77 0.82 21.90 2.60
N LEU A 78 1.57 21.05 1.93
CA LEU A 78 3.02 21.12 1.98
C LEU A 78 3.51 22.32 1.12
N PRO A 79 4.62 22.98 1.50
CA PRO A 79 5.09 24.20 0.84
C PRO A 79 5.70 23.96 -0.55
N PHE A 80 5.75 22.72 -1.02
CA PHE A 80 6.34 22.32 -2.29
C PHE A 80 5.39 21.40 -3.07
N LEU A 81 5.41 21.47 -4.37
CA LEU A 81 4.69 20.62 -5.34
C LEU A 81 3.16 20.58 -5.24
N GLY A 82 2.55 21.38 -4.33
CA GLY A 82 1.09 21.40 -4.13
C GLY A 82 0.58 20.39 -3.11
N ARG A 83 -0.75 20.35 -2.94
CA ARG A 83 -1.43 19.59 -1.88
C ARG A 83 -1.25 18.07 -2.04
N ARG A 84 -1.58 17.53 -3.21
CA ARG A 84 -1.53 16.08 -3.46
C ARG A 84 -0.13 15.60 -3.77
N ARG A 85 0.54 16.24 -4.72
CA ARG A 85 1.88 15.84 -5.14
C ARG A 85 2.92 15.93 -4.02
N GLY A 86 2.83 16.95 -3.17
CA GLY A 86 3.71 17.10 -2.01
C GLY A 86 3.62 15.92 -1.07
N TRP A 87 2.41 15.50 -0.68
CA TRP A 87 2.20 14.33 0.16
C TRP A 87 2.60 13.01 -0.52
N MET A 88 2.30 12.85 -1.83
CA MET A 88 2.77 11.70 -2.60
C MET A 88 4.29 11.57 -2.52
N LEU A 89 5.01 12.68 -2.73
CA LEU A 89 6.47 12.69 -2.69
C LEU A 89 7.01 12.33 -1.30
N VAL A 90 6.48 12.95 -0.24
CA VAL A 90 6.91 12.68 1.14
C VAL A 90 6.71 11.23 1.52
N THR A 91 5.53 10.66 1.21
CA THR A 91 5.23 9.27 1.55
C THR A 91 6.08 8.29 0.72
N GLN A 92 6.30 8.56 -0.55
CA GLN A 92 7.15 7.73 -1.43
C GLN A 92 8.62 7.76 -1.02
N ILE A 93 9.16 8.93 -0.66
CA ILE A 93 10.53 9.05 -0.13
C ILE A 93 10.62 8.33 1.22
N GLY A 94 9.66 8.55 2.11
CA GLY A 94 9.59 7.86 3.40
C GLY A 94 9.59 6.34 3.23
N LEU A 95 8.79 5.82 2.29
CA LEU A 95 8.77 4.39 1.97
C LEU A 95 10.09 3.91 1.38
N LEU A 96 10.65 4.60 0.40
CA LEU A 96 11.94 4.22 -0.18
C LEU A 96 13.03 4.12 0.90
N LEU A 97 13.15 5.14 1.75
CA LEU A 97 14.14 5.16 2.81
C LEU A 97 13.91 4.07 3.85
N THR A 98 12.67 3.87 4.30
CA THR A 98 12.35 2.83 5.28
C THR A 98 12.57 1.42 4.72
N LEU A 99 12.26 1.16 3.45
CA LEU A 99 12.55 -0.11 2.80
C LEU A 99 14.06 -0.35 2.65
N LEU A 100 14.86 0.68 2.36
CA LEU A 100 16.32 0.58 2.29
C LEU A 100 16.96 0.26 3.65
N ILE A 101 16.39 0.74 4.76
CA ILE A 101 16.92 0.47 6.10
C ILE A 101 16.92 -1.04 6.41
N TYR A 102 15.96 -1.82 5.90
CA TYR A 102 15.94 -3.26 6.12
C TYR A 102 17.19 -3.98 5.62
N ALA A 103 17.85 -3.44 4.59
CA ALA A 103 19.10 -4.01 4.09
C ALA A 103 20.21 -4.10 5.15
N PHE A 104 20.16 -3.26 6.18
CA PHE A 104 21.18 -3.15 7.22
C PHE A 104 20.77 -3.80 8.55
N LEU A 105 19.61 -4.46 8.61
CA LEU A 105 19.08 -5.08 9.81
C LEU A 105 19.32 -6.59 9.80
N ASN A 106 19.50 -7.14 11.01
CA ASN A 106 19.61 -8.58 11.23
C ASN A 106 18.51 -9.00 12.23
N PRO A 107 17.63 -9.98 11.89
CA PRO A 107 16.54 -10.41 12.76
C PRO A 107 16.98 -10.90 14.13
N ALA A 108 18.13 -11.58 14.21
CA ALA A 108 18.65 -12.09 15.47
C ALA A 108 19.01 -11.00 16.49
N GLN A 109 19.36 -9.79 16.01
CA GLN A 109 19.82 -8.69 16.86
C GLN A 109 18.83 -7.52 16.92
N HIS A 110 18.05 -7.32 15.86
CA HIS A 110 17.24 -6.11 15.63
C HIS A 110 15.75 -6.38 15.51
N LEU A 111 15.22 -7.47 16.08
CA LEU A 111 13.82 -7.87 15.90
C LEU A 111 12.84 -6.75 16.26
N TYR A 112 13.01 -6.08 17.41
CA TYR A 112 12.14 -4.98 17.81
C TYR A 112 12.25 -3.75 16.90
N VAL A 113 13.43 -3.49 16.35
CA VAL A 113 13.63 -2.43 15.35
C VAL A 113 12.90 -2.76 14.06
N ILE A 114 12.96 -4.03 13.62
CA ILE A 114 12.23 -4.52 12.44
C ILE A 114 10.72 -4.36 12.65
N MET A 115 10.20 -4.72 13.81
CA MET A 115 8.77 -4.54 14.15
C MET A 115 8.37 -3.05 14.12
N GLY A 116 9.15 -2.19 14.74
CA GLY A 116 8.92 -0.74 14.73
C GLY A 116 8.99 -0.14 13.32
N LEU A 117 10.00 -0.54 12.55
CA LEU A 117 10.16 -0.10 11.16
C LEU A 117 9.01 -0.57 10.27
N SER A 118 8.52 -1.80 10.48
CA SER A 118 7.36 -2.34 9.77
C SER A 118 6.09 -1.53 10.06
N LEU A 119 5.91 -1.06 11.29
CA LEU A 119 4.81 -0.15 11.65
C LEU A 119 4.96 1.21 10.94
N VAL A 120 6.18 1.73 10.83
CA VAL A 120 6.46 2.98 10.08
C VAL A 120 6.18 2.80 8.59
N VAL A 121 6.59 1.68 7.99
CA VAL A 121 6.24 1.35 6.59
C VAL A 121 4.73 1.27 6.40
N ALA A 122 4.01 0.59 7.30
CA ALA A 122 2.56 0.49 7.25
C ALA A 122 1.89 1.87 7.36
N PHE A 123 2.39 2.75 8.22
CA PHE A 123 1.89 4.12 8.37
C PHE A 123 2.12 4.96 7.10
N PHE A 124 3.33 4.95 6.52
CA PHE A 124 3.60 5.65 5.27
C PHE A 124 2.79 5.08 4.11
N SER A 125 2.66 3.76 4.01
CA SER A 125 1.89 3.10 2.96
C SER A 125 0.39 3.44 3.07
N ALA A 126 -0.20 3.36 4.27
CA ALA A 126 -1.60 3.75 4.49
C ALA A 126 -1.83 5.25 4.21
N SER A 127 -0.86 6.11 4.55
CA SER A 127 -0.90 7.54 4.25
C SER A 127 -0.78 7.81 2.75
N GLN A 128 0.09 7.08 2.06
CA GLN A 128 0.21 7.13 0.59
C GLN A 128 -1.10 6.75 -0.08
N ASP A 129 -1.78 5.69 0.36
CA ASP A 129 -3.07 5.25 -0.19
C ASP A 129 -4.11 6.36 -0.13
N ILE A 130 -4.22 7.08 1.01
CA ILE A 130 -5.15 8.22 1.15
C ILE A 130 -4.92 9.25 0.03
N VAL A 131 -3.65 9.61 -0.17
CA VAL A 131 -3.29 10.65 -1.14
C VAL A 131 -3.50 10.17 -2.57
N LEU A 132 -3.08 8.93 -2.89
CA LEU A 132 -3.21 8.35 -4.23
C LEU A 132 -4.68 8.17 -4.64
N ASP A 133 -5.53 7.74 -3.71
CA ASP A 133 -6.96 7.58 -3.95
C ASP A 133 -7.63 8.92 -4.24
N ALA A 134 -7.33 9.95 -3.44
CA ALA A 134 -7.84 11.29 -3.65
C ALA A 134 -7.30 11.89 -4.95
N PHE A 135 -6.00 11.77 -5.24
CA PHE A 135 -5.39 12.27 -6.46
C PHE A 135 -6.00 11.62 -7.69
N ARG A 136 -6.19 10.29 -7.69
CA ARG A 136 -6.83 9.56 -8.78
C ARG A 136 -8.26 10.05 -9.02
N ARG A 137 -9.05 10.26 -7.97
CA ARG A 137 -10.42 10.80 -8.08
C ARG A 137 -10.44 12.22 -8.65
N GLU A 138 -9.43 13.02 -8.33
CA GLU A 138 -9.32 14.41 -8.75
C GLU A 138 -8.86 14.57 -10.21
N ILE A 139 -8.07 13.64 -10.76
CA ILE A 139 -7.54 13.71 -12.14
C ILE A 139 -8.43 13.02 -13.18
N LEU A 140 -9.27 12.07 -12.77
CA LEU A 140 -10.14 11.29 -13.66
C LEU A 140 -11.52 11.91 -13.75
N SER A 141 -12.10 11.95 -14.96
CA SER A 141 -13.52 12.23 -15.13
C SER A 141 -14.37 11.03 -14.69
N ASP A 142 -15.66 11.24 -14.46
CA ASP A 142 -16.59 10.17 -14.05
C ASP A 142 -16.62 9.01 -15.05
N GLU A 143 -16.46 9.30 -16.35
CA GLU A 143 -16.37 8.30 -17.43
C GLU A 143 -15.06 7.50 -17.40
N GLU A 144 -13.95 8.11 -16.93
CA GLU A 144 -12.63 7.51 -16.86
C GLU A 144 -12.42 6.70 -15.57
N LEU A 145 -13.22 6.94 -14.52
CA LEU A 145 -13.03 6.32 -13.19
C LEU A 145 -13.04 4.80 -13.24
N GLY A 146 -13.97 4.19 -13.97
CA GLY A 146 -14.07 2.73 -14.08
C GLY A 146 -12.80 2.12 -14.65
N LEU A 147 -12.32 2.66 -15.77
CA LEU A 147 -11.10 2.20 -16.42
C LEU A 147 -9.85 2.48 -15.56
N GLY A 148 -9.73 3.70 -15.00
CA GLY A 148 -8.61 4.09 -14.16
C GLY A 148 -8.50 3.26 -12.90
N ASN A 149 -9.63 2.94 -12.24
CA ASN A 149 -9.66 2.05 -11.09
C ASN A 149 -9.25 0.61 -11.45
N SER A 150 -9.74 0.08 -12.57
CA SER A 150 -9.35 -1.25 -13.04
C SER A 150 -7.84 -1.34 -13.30
N ILE A 151 -7.28 -0.36 -13.98
CA ILE A 151 -5.84 -0.27 -14.26
C ILE A 151 -5.03 -0.18 -12.95
N HIS A 152 -5.46 0.67 -12.02
CA HIS A 152 -4.80 0.84 -10.71
C HIS A 152 -4.80 -0.47 -9.92
N VAL A 153 -5.95 -1.16 -9.81
CA VAL A 153 -6.07 -2.42 -9.06
C VAL A 153 -5.22 -3.53 -9.70
N ASN A 154 -5.17 -3.61 -11.03
CA ASN A 154 -4.31 -4.58 -11.71
C ASN A 154 -2.82 -4.27 -11.47
N ALA A 155 -2.42 -3.01 -11.57
CA ALA A 155 -1.04 -2.60 -11.28
C ALA A 155 -0.66 -2.85 -9.81
N TYR A 156 -1.59 -2.62 -8.87
CA TYR A 156 -1.45 -2.98 -7.47
C TYR A 156 -1.18 -4.48 -7.26
N ARG A 157 -1.93 -5.35 -7.96
CA ARG A 157 -1.71 -6.82 -7.92
C ARG A 157 -0.39 -7.21 -8.56
N ILE A 158 0.00 -6.61 -9.68
CA ILE A 158 1.30 -6.84 -10.31
C ILE A 158 2.45 -6.46 -9.38
N ALA A 159 2.31 -5.39 -8.59
CA ALA A 159 3.30 -5.02 -7.61
C ALA A 159 3.57 -6.12 -6.57
N ALA A 160 2.59 -6.99 -6.28
CA ALA A 160 2.77 -8.12 -5.38
C ALA A 160 3.83 -9.11 -5.86
N LEU A 161 4.04 -9.20 -7.17
CA LEU A 161 5.04 -10.11 -7.76
C LEU A 161 6.47 -9.70 -7.40
N VAL A 162 6.71 -8.42 -7.09
CA VAL A 162 8.06 -7.98 -6.69
C VAL A 162 8.43 -8.57 -5.32
N PRO A 163 7.78 -8.26 -4.19
CA PRO A 163 8.15 -8.83 -2.91
C PRO A 163 7.71 -10.29 -2.72
N GLY A 164 6.67 -10.74 -3.43
CA GLY A 164 6.12 -12.09 -3.27
C GLY A 164 6.74 -13.15 -4.17
N SER A 165 7.35 -12.75 -5.29
CA SER A 165 7.95 -13.67 -6.27
C SER A 165 9.41 -13.32 -6.53
N LEU A 166 9.67 -12.19 -7.19
CA LEU A 166 11.02 -11.79 -7.57
C LEU A 166 11.99 -11.76 -6.38
N SER A 167 11.61 -11.09 -5.29
CA SER A 167 12.47 -10.94 -4.11
C SER A 167 12.75 -12.28 -3.42
N LEU A 168 11.79 -13.22 -3.42
CA LEU A 168 11.99 -14.57 -2.87
C LEU A 168 12.95 -15.38 -3.71
N ILE A 169 12.84 -15.31 -5.05
CA ILE A 169 13.79 -15.96 -5.96
C ILE A 169 15.19 -15.38 -5.76
N LEU A 170 15.31 -14.07 -5.68
CA LEU A 170 16.60 -13.42 -5.43
C LEU A 170 17.19 -13.82 -4.06
N ALA A 171 16.35 -14.07 -3.05
CA ALA A 171 16.81 -14.46 -1.72
C ALA A 171 17.40 -15.88 -1.64
N ASP A 172 17.20 -16.70 -2.67
CA ASP A 172 17.93 -17.97 -2.83
C ASP A 172 19.26 -17.78 -3.58
N LEU A 173 19.43 -16.70 -4.32
CA LEU A 173 20.59 -16.44 -5.17
C LEU A 173 21.58 -15.44 -4.56
N MET A 174 21.14 -14.58 -3.64
CA MET A 174 21.98 -13.53 -3.07
C MET A 174 21.58 -13.21 -1.61
N PRO A 175 22.48 -12.53 -0.84
CA PRO A 175 22.18 -12.13 0.53
C PRO A 175 20.97 -11.19 0.63
N TRP A 176 20.21 -11.29 1.73
CA TRP A 176 19.05 -10.46 2.02
C TRP A 176 19.29 -8.96 1.91
N HIS A 177 20.51 -8.49 2.25
CA HIS A 177 20.94 -7.10 2.06
C HIS A 177 20.65 -6.60 0.62
N ASN A 178 21.12 -7.35 -0.39
CA ASN A 178 20.93 -6.99 -1.79
C ASN A 178 19.45 -7.10 -2.21
N VAL A 179 18.74 -8.10 -1.71
CA VAL A 179 17.31 -8.30 -2.00
C VAL A 179 16.50 -7.09 -1.55
N PHE A 180 16.74 -6.58 -0.34
CA PHE A 180 16.03 -5.40 0.17
C PHE A 180 16.36 -4.14 -0.63
N ILE A 181 17.62 -3.92 -1.02
CA ILE A 181 17.99 -2.78 -1.88
C ILE A 181 17.26 -2.87 -3.22
N ILE A 182 17.30 -4.02 -3.88
CA ILE A 182 16.63 -4.20 -5.18
C ILE A 182 15.12 -3.99 -5.02
N THR A 183 14.50 -4.56 -3.99
CA THR A 183 13.06 -4.38 -3.74
C THR A 183 12.69 -2.92 -3.49
N ALA A 184 13.50 -2.19 -2.72
CA ALA A 184 13.28 -0.78 -2.45
C ALA A 184 13.37 0.08 -3.72
N LEU A 185 14.29 -0.25 -4.65
CA LEU A 185 14.44 0.49 -5.92
C LEU A 185 13.19 0.43 -6.79
N PHE A 186 12.32 -0.57 -6.64
CA PHE A 186 11.01 -0.61 -7.31
C PHE A 186 10.04 0.49 -6.85
N MET A 187 10.35 1.26 -5.81
CA MET A 187 9.62 2.49 -5.48
C MET A 187 9.95 3.66 -6.41
N LEU A 188 11.12 3.64 -7.07
CA LEU A 188 11.59 4.75 -7.93
C LEU A 188 10.64 5.09 -9.09
N PRO A 189 10.03 4.14 -9.82
CA PRO A 189 9.10 4.47 -10.90
C PRO A 189 7.94 5.36 -10.44
N GLY A 190 7.39 5.13 -9.25
CA GLY A 190 6.35 5.99 -8.70
C GLY A 190 6.84 7.36 -8.25
N LEU A 191 8.04 7.42 -7.67
CA LEU A 191 8.68 8.68 -7.31
C LEU A 191 8.93 9.54 -8.56
N LEU A 192 9.48 8.93 -9.62
CA LEU A 192 9.72 9.60 -10.91
C LEU A 192 8.40 10.04 -11.55
N MET A 193 7.36 9.20 -11.49
CA MET A 193 6.02 9.58 -11.96
C MET A 193 5.50 10.81 -11.21
N THR A 194 5.64 10.87 -9.88
CA THR A 194 5.19 12.00 -9.07
C THR A 194 5.95 13.28 -9.42
N LEU A 195 7.26 13.18 -9.67
CA LEU A 195 8.10 14.34 -10.01
C LEU A 195 7.85 14.86 -11.44
N PHE A 196 7.75 13.96 -12.43
CA PHE A 196 7.79 14.33 -13.83
C PHE A 196 6.44 14.19 -14.55
N LEU A 197 5.62 13.22 -14.15
CA LEU A 197 4.38 12.92 -14.86
C LEU A 197 3.16 13.50 -14.16
N ALA A 198 3.06 13.45 -12.82
CA ALA A 198 1.92 13.98 -12.10
C ALA A 198 1.88 15.51 -12.19
N LYS A 199 0.68 16.07 -12.39
CA LYS A 199 0.40 17.51 -12.25
C LYS A 199 -0.58 17.69 -11.09
N GLU A 200 -0.36 18.74 -10.30
CA GLU A 200 -1.32 19.08 -9.25
C GLU A 200 -2.69 19.40 -9.87
N PRO A 201 -3.79 18.80 -9.40
CA PRO A 201 -5.11 19.11 -9.89
C PRO A 201 -5.50 20.55 -9.52
N ASP A 202 -6.04 21.32 -10.48
CA ASP A 202 -6.60 22.65 -10.27
C ASP A 202 -8.01 22.53 -9.66
N ILE A 203 -8.11 22.03 -8.45
CA ILE A 203 -9.38 21.96 -7.74
C ILE A 203 -9.40 23.07 -6.68
N PRO A 204 -10.41 23.97 -6.73
CA PRO A 204 -10.59 24.95 -5.67
C PRO A 204 -10.71 24.24 -4.33
N PRO A 205 -10.19 24.81 -3.23
CA PRO A 205 -10.34 24.22 -1.92
C PRO A 205 -11.83 23.98 -1.67
N SER A 206 -12.22 22.73 -1.49
CA SER A 206 -13.57 22.38 -1.04
C SER A 206 -13.89 23.23 0.20
N VAL A 207 -15.15 23.71 0.28
CA VAL A 207 -15.70 24.48 1.38
C VAL A 207 -15.05 24.08 2.68
N SER A 208 -14.48 25.04 3.42
CA SER A 208 -13.70 24.84 4.64
C SER A 208 -14.53 24.14 5.71
N ARG A 209 -14.56 22.79 5.65
CA ARG A 209 -15.04 22.01 6.79
C ARG A 209 -14.00 22.11 7.89
N THR A 210 -14.43 22.41 9.09
CA THR A 210 -13.57 22.38 10.26
C THR A 210 -13.07 20.95 10.46
N PHE A 211 -11.83 20.77 10.95
CA PHE A 211 -11.27 19.44 11.27
C PHE A 211 -12.25 18.58 12.09
N ALA A 212 -12.87 19.18 13.11
CA ALA A 212 -13.89 18.54 13.93
C ALA A 212 -15.07 17.98 13.10
N GLN A 213 -15.61 18.76 12.16
CA GLN A 213 -16.70 18.32 11.28
C GLN A 213 -16.28 17.22 10.34
N THR A 214 -15.08 17.29 9.80
CA THR A 214 -14.56 16.25 8.88
C THR A 214 -14.37 14.90 9.59
N VAL A 215 -14.04 14.92 10.88
CA VAL A 215 -13.89 13.71 11.70
C VAL A 215 -15.22 13.28 12.33
N SER A 216 -15.96 14.21 12.96
CA SER A 216 -17.14 13.87 13.77
C SER A 216 -18.35 13.44 12.94
N ASP A 217 -18.56 14.07 11.77
CA ASP A 217 -19.80 13.86 10.98
C ASP A 217 -19.96 12.40 10.51
N PRO A 218 -18.93 11.72 9.93
CA PRO A 218 -19.06 10.32 9.52
C PRO A 218 -19.32 9.38 10.71
N PHE A 219 -18.70 9.65 11.86
CA PHE A 219 -18.93 8.84 13.06
C PHE A 219 -20.33 9.06 13.62
N SER A 220 -20.74 10.31 13.77
CA SER A 220 -22.07 10.63 14.26
C SER A 220 -23.17 10.04 13.36
N GLU A 221 -23.00 10.12 12.05
CA GLU A 221 -23.90 9.48 11.09
C GLU A 221 -23.92 7.96 11.22
N PHE A 222 -22.75 7.32 11.33
CA PHE A 222 -22.65 5.87 11.49
C PHE A 222 -23.34 5.37 12.77
N PHE A 223 -23.10 6.05 13.89
CA PHE A 223 -23.70 5.69 15.17
C PHE A 223 -25.20 6.03 15.24
N SER A 224 -25.66 7.07 14.56
CA SER A 224 -27.08 7.45 14.55
C SER A 224 -27.97 6.51 13.72
N ARG A 225 -27.41 5.87 12.68
CA ARG A 225 -28.20 5.00 11.76
C ARG A 225 -28.83 3.78 12.45
N LYS A 226 -28.11 3.10 13.35
CA LYS A 226 -28.55 1.83 13.94
C LYS A 226 -28.36 1.77 15.47
N GLY A 227 -27.92 2.85 16.08
CA GLY A 227 -27.59 2.92 17.49
C GLY A 227 -26.20 2.38 17.83
N ILE A 228 -25.64 2.86 18.93
CA ILE A 228 -24.25 2.60 19.38
C ILE A 228 -23.97 1.10 19.52
N LYS A 229 -24.88 0.34 20.13
CA LYS A 229 -24.68 -1.12 20.37
C LYS A 229 -24.48 -1.90 19.07
N GLN A 230 -25.31 -1.67 18.08
CA GLN A 230 -25.20 -2.37 16.78
C GLN A 230 -23.98 -1.90 15.99
N ALA A 231 -23.66 -0.61 16.03
CA ALA A 231 -22.45 -0.07 15.42
C ALA A 231 -21.18 -0.71 15.98
N ILE A 232 -21.07 -0.83 17.31
CA ILE A 232 -19.93 -1.50 17.98
C ILE A 232 -19.87 -2.99 17.61
N LEU A 233 -20.99 -3.70 17.57
CA LEU A 233 -21.00 -5.11 17.15
C LEU A 233 -20.50 -5.31 15.71
N VAL A 234 -20.92 -4.44 14.80
CA VAL A 234 -20.45 -4.48 13.40
C VAL A 234 -18.94 -4.20 13.33
N LEU A 235 -18.45 -3.19 14.03
CA LEU A 235 -17.02 -2.87 14.08
C LEU A 235 -16.20 -4.00 14.68
N LEU A 236 -16.68 -4.61 15.77
CA LEU A 236 -16.02 -5.75 16.41
C LEU A 236 -15.99 -6.97 15.46
N PHE A 237 -17.09 -7.24 14.77
CA PHE A 237 -17.15 -8.32 13.78
C PHE A 237 -16.13 -8.10 12.65
N ILE A 238 -16.10 -6.89 12.05
CA ILE A 238 -15.16 -6.55 10.99
C ILE A 238 -13.71 -6.68 11.49
N PHE A 239 -13.43 -6.20 12.70
CA PHE A 239 -12.10 -6.28 13.30
C PHE A 239 -11.64 -7.73 13.50
N LEU A 240 -12.48 -8.57 14.13
CA LEU A 240 -12.14 -9.98 14.38
C LEU A 240 -11.98 -10.78 13.09
N TYR A 241 -12.89 -10.55 12.12
CA TYR A 241 -12.80 -11.18 10.80
C TYR A 241 -11.49 -10.81 10.10
N LYS A 242 -11.17 -9.51 10.06
CA LYS A 242 -9.96 -9.03 9.39
C LYS A 242 -8.69 -9.45 10.10
N LEU A 243 -8.71 -9.55 11.43
CA LEU A 243 -7.58 -10.02 12.22
C LEU A 243 -7.24 -11.48 11.87
N GLY A 244 -8.25 -12.37 11.85
CA GLY A 244 -8.05 -13.76 11.48
C GLY A 244 -7.50 -13.94 10.07
N ASP A 245 -8.07 -13.24 9.10
CA ASP A 245 -7.62 -13.23 7.70
C ASP A 245 -6.16 -12.74 7.57
N SER A 246 -5.81 -11.66 8.27
CA SER A 246 -4.46 -11.09 8.25
C SER A 246 -3.42 -12.02 8.89
N MET A 247 -3.76 -12.66 10.01
CA MET A 247 -2.88 -13.63 10.66
C MET A 247 -2.64 -14.87 9.77
N ALA A 248 -3.70 -15.44 9.19
CA ALA A 248 -3.59 -16.58 8.27
C ALA A 248 -2.72 -16.24 7.06
N THR A 249 -2.94 -15.07 6.45
CA THR A 249 -2.15 -14.62 5.28
C THR A 249 -0.68 -14.42 5.64
N SER A 250 -0.37 -13.84 6.80
CA SER A 250 1.02 -13.61 7.24
C SER A 250 1.78 -14.91 7.51
N LEU A 251 1.09 -15.98 7.91
CA LEU A 251 1.70 -17.27 8.20
C LEU A 251 1.82 -18.18 6.97
N ALA A 252 1.16 -17.86 5.86
CA ALA A 252 1.15 -18.72 4.67
C ALA A 252 2.57 -18.98 4.13
N THR A 253 3.37 -17.96 3.91
CA THR A 253 4.75 -18.11 3.40
C THR A 253 5.68 -18.82 4.40
N PRO A 254 5.71 -18.47 5.69
CA PRO A 254 6.42 -19.24 6.71
C PRO A 254 6.03 -20.70 6.76
N PHE A 255 4.74 -21.03 6.62
CA PHE A 255 4.25 -22.40 6.59
C PHE A 255 4.81 -23.19 5.41
N TYR A 256 4.85 -22.61 4.21
CA TYR A 256 5.47 -23.28 3.05
C TYR A 256 6.97 -23.53 3.25
N LEU A 257 7.70 -22.61 3.87
CA LEU A 257 9.12 -22.79 4.21
C LEU A 257 9.30 -23.96 5.21
N ASP A 258 8.43 -24.09 6.20
CA ASP A 258 8.47 -25.19 7.17
C ASP A 258 8.15 -26.55 6.54
N MET A 259 7.35 -26.57 5.47
CA MET A 259 7.10 -27.78 4.66
C MET A 259 8.30 -28.17 3.78
N GLY A 260 9.37 -27.38 3.76
CA GLY A 260 10.60 -27.66 3.01
C GLY A 260 10.62 -27.11 1.58
N PHE A 261 9.66 -26.28 1.17
CA PHE A 261 9.71 -25.60 -0.12
C PHE A 261 10.79 -24.51 -0.12
N SER A 262 11.53 -24.40 -1.23
CA SER A 262 12.48 -23.30 -1.40
C SER A 262 11.76 -21.96 -1.56
N LYS A 263 12.45 -20.86 -1.30
CA LYS A 263 11.92 -19.51 -1.54
C LYS A 263 11.57 -19.32 -3.03
N THR A 264 12.37 -19.92 -3.91
CA THR A 264 12.12 -19.94 -5.37
C THR A 264 10.82 -20.66 -5.71
N ASP A 265 10.56 -21.85 -5.14
CA ASP A 265 9.30 -22.58 -5.37
C ASP A 265 8.09 -21.76 -4.93
N ILE A 266 8.18 -21.14 -3.75
CA ILE A 266 7.13 -20.27 -3.22
C ILE A 266 6.89 -19.06 -4.14
N GLY A 267 7.96 -18.43 -4.59
CA GLY A 267 7.90 -17.29 -5.50
C GLY A 267 7.30 -17.62 -6.86
N LEU A 268 7.66 -18.76 -7.44
CA LEU A 268 7.19 -19.18 -8.76
C LEU A 268 5.77 -19.75 -8.75
N ILE A 269 5.42 -20.54 -7.74
CA ILE A 269 4.17 -21.31 -7.72
C ILE A 269 3.12 -20.64 -6.85
N ALA A 270 3.40 -20.50 -5.53
CA ALA A 270 2.39 -20.07 -4.57
C ALA A 270 1.93 -18.61 -4.77
N LYS A 271 2.78 -17.76 -5.33
CA LYS A 271 2.47 -16.34 -5.54
C LYS A 271 1.97 -15.99 -6.95
N ASN A 272 2.06 -16.94 -7.90
CA ASN A 272 1.58 -16.73 -9.28
C ASN A 272 0.36 -17.60 -9.62
N ALA A 273 -0.05 -18.51 -8.75
CA ALA A 273 -1.18 -19.43 -9.00
C ALA A 273 -2.52 -18.91 -8.43
N GLY A 274 -2.55 -17.71 -7.79
CA GLY A 274 -3.73 -17.16 -7.11
C GLY A 274 -4.37 -15.95 -7.80
#